data_ad0eadef2d2611fb518625fdf813db2a
#
_entry.id   ad0eadef2d2611fb518625fdf813db2a
#
_cell.length_a   1.000
_cell.length_b   1.000
_cell.length_c   1.000
_cell.angle_alpha   90.00
_cell.angle_beta   90.00
_cell.angle_gamma   90.00
#
_symmetry.space_group_name_H-M   'P 1'
#
loop_
_entity.id
_entity.type
_entity.pdbx_description
1 polymer ?
#
loop_
_entity_poly.entity_id
_entity_poly.type
_entity_poly.pdbx_seq_one_letter_code
_entity_poly.pdbx_strand_id
1 'polypeptide(L)'
;MTARAVIAIKRANGTINLARLLQNGDPEKAGIILCNCYKTTEQVEALLALGEILNLDTTPEKSTPQNGGLWGYVRDEGMLVRNFDMTDFIYLFDNGKWRCFDRFGRSEWHELKVK
;
A
#
# COMPACT_ATOMS: atom_id res chain seq x y z
N MET A 1 -14.55 -11.85 -6.45
CA MET A 1 -13.90 -10.64 -6.97
C MET A 1 -12.84 -10.17 -5.98
N THR A 2 -11.66 -9.88 -6.44
CA THR A 2 -10.56 -9.49 -5.56
C THR A 2 -10.46 -7.96 -5.47
N ALA A 3 -10.12 -7.48 -4.28
CA ALA A 3 -9.91 -6.05 -4.06
C ALA A 3 -8.54 -5.62 -4.59
N ARG A 4 -8.48 -4.45 -5.21
CA ARG A 4 -7.25 -3.84 -5.67
C ARG A 4 -6.84 -2.73 -4.71
N ALA A 5 -5.54 -2.58 -4.51
CA ALA A 5 -5.03 -1.59 -3.57
C ALA A 5 -3.77 -0.93 -4.10
N VAL A 6 -3.40 0.15 -3.46
CA VAL A 6 -2.09 0.79 -3.62
C VAL A 6 -1.39 0.70 -2.27
N ILE A 7 -0.11 0.32 -2.30
CA ILE A 7 0.75 0.32 -1.12
C ILE A 7 1.75 1.45 -1.31
N ALA A 8 1.84 2.36 -0.35
CA ALA A 8 2.62 3.57 -0.50
C ALA A 8 3.42 3.89 0.74
N ILE A 9 4.50 4.64 0.57
CA ILE A 9 5.30 5.15 1.69
C ILE A 9 5.54 6.65 1.50
N LYS A 10 5.32 7.41 2.56
CA LYS A 10 5.55 8.85 2.55
C LYS A 10 6.98 9.14 2.99
N ARG A 11 7.70 9.90 2.17
CA ARG A 11 9.08 10.28 2.44
C ARG A 11 9.14 11.53 3.30
N ALA A 12 10.31 11.80 3.88
CA ALA A 12 10.51 12.96 4.74
C ALA A 12 10.22 14.28 4.04
N ASN A 13 10.46 14.35 2.72
CA ASN A 13 10.18 15.57 1.94
C ASN A 13 8.72 15.67 1.49
N GLY A 14 7.86 14.75 1.91
CA GLY A 14 6.44 14.76 1.57
C GLY A 14 6.06 14.01 0.33
N THR A 15 7.02 13.59 -0.50
CA THR A 15 6.71 12.78 -1.67
C THR A 15 6.36 11.35 -1.26
N ILE A 16 5.59 10.68 -2.10
CA ILE A 16 5.06 9.36 -1.81
C ILE A 16 5.43 8.41 -2.94
N ASN A 17 6.15 7.34 -2.60
CA ASN A 17 6.41 6.24 -3.52
C ASN A 17 5.32 5.19 -3.33
N LEU A 18 4.95 4.51 -4.42
CA LEU A 18 3.83 3.58 -4.38
C LEU A 18 4.01 2.42 -5.35
N ALA A 19 3.27 1.35 -5.10
CA ALA A 19 3.13 0.23 -6.01
C ALA A 19 1.70 -0.29 -5.89
N ARG A 20 1.17 -0.84 -6.99
CA ARG A 20 -0.18 -1.39 -6.98
C ARG A 20 -0.18 -2.83 -6.50
N LEU A 21 -1.22 -3.18 -5.75
CA LEU A 21 -1.49 -4.56 -5.35
C LEU A 21 -2.74 -5.01 -6.10
N LEU A 22 -2.61 -6.08 -6.89
CA LEU A 22 -3.65 -6.47 -7.84
C LEU A 22 -4.69 -7.43 -7.28
N GLN A 23 -4.37 -8.14 -6.18
CA GLN A 23 -5.28 -9.11 -5.58
C GLN A 23 -5.24 -9.04 -4.07
N ASN A 24 -6.36 -9.37 -3.45
CA ASN A 24 -6.47 -9.51 -2.00
C ASN A 24 -6.03 -8.26 -1.24
N GLY A 25 -6.41 -7.09 -1.77
CA GLY A 25 -6.03 -5.81 -1.18
C GLY A 25 -6.91 -5.33 -0.04
N ASP A 26 -7.91 -6.10 0.38
CA ASP A 26 -8.84 -5.70 1.43
C ASP A 26 -8.14 -5.67 2.80
N PRO A 27 -8.63 -4.82 3.72
CA PRO A 27 -7.97 -4.67 5.03
C PRO A 27 -7.86 -5.95 5.84
N GLU A 28 -8.78 -6.89 5.65
CA GLU A 28 -8.78 -8.17 6.37
C GLU A 28 -7.64 -9.08 5.91
N LYS A 29 -7.05 -8.79 4.76
CA LYS A 29 -5.93 -9.56 4.21
C LYS A 29 -4.67 -8.71 4.14
N ALA A 30 -4.63 -7.76 3.21
CA ALA A 30 -3.44 -6.92 3.03
C ALA A 30 -3.17 -6.03 4.24
N GLY A 31 -4.21 -5.43 4.83
CA GLY A 31 -4.03 -4.56 5.97
C GLY A 31 -3.40 -5.27 7.16
N ILE A 32 -3.83 -6.49 7.44
CA ILE A 32 -3.28 -7.29 8.54
C ILE A 32 -1.81 -7.64 8.28
N ILE A 33 -1.50 -8.06 7.06
CA ILE A 33 -0.12 -8.39 6.68
C ILE A 33 0.78 -7.17 6.81
N LEU A 34 0.34 -6.02 6.30
CA LEU A 34 1.14 -4.80 6.36
C LEU A 34 1.39 -4.36 7.80
N CYS A 35 0.36 -4.39 8.65
CA CYS A 35 0.52 -3.99 10.04
C CYS A 35 1.41 -4.93 10.84
N ASN A 36 1.37 -6.23 10.54
CA ASN A 36 2.12 -7.22 11.31
C ASN A 36 3.54 -7.43 10.80
N CYS A 37 3.77 -7.30 9.51
CA CYS A 37 5.03 -7.75 8.89
C CYS A 37 5.86 -6.63 8.29
N TYR A 38 5.28 -5.47 8.01
CA TYR A 38 5.95 -4.34 7.36
C TYR A 38 5.93 -3.13 8.29
N LYS A 39 6.82 -3.15 9.28
CA LYS A 39 6.80 -2.17 10.38
C LYS A 39 7.87 -1.10 10.26
N THR A 40 8.84 -1.29 9.37
CA THR A 40 9.95 -0.34 9.21
C THR A 40 10.00 0.18 7.78
N THR A 41 10.62 1.35 7.62
CA THR A 41 10.82 1.95 6.30
C THR A 41 11.54 0.98 5.37
N GLU A 42 12.57 0.30 5.87
CA GLU A 42 13.36 -0.63 5.06
C GLU A 42 12.52 -1.80 4.55
N GLN A 43 11.64 -2.32 5.39
CA GLN A 43 10.75 -3.42 4.99
C GLN A 43 9.77 -2.96 3.91
N VAL A 44 9.19 -1.77 4.07
CA VAL A 44 8.25 -1.24 3.09
C VAL A 44 8.96 -0.93 1.77
N GLU A 45 10.15 -0.35 1.84
CA GLU A 45 10.93 -0.08 0.63
C GLU A 45 11.29 -1.35 -0.12
N ALA A 46 11.68 -2.41 0.59
CA ALA A 46 11.99 -3.69 -0.05
C ALA A 46 10.76 -4.27 -0.76
N LEU A 47 9.59 -4.11 -0.16
CA LEU A 47 8.34 -4.55 -0.79
C LEU A 47 8.06 -3.75 -2.05
N LEU A 48 8.15 -2.43 -1.98
CA LEU A 48 7.87 -1.56 -3.13
C LEU A 48 8.88 -1.73 -4.26
N ALA A 49 10.10 -2.19 -3.94
CA ALA A 49 11.12 -2.47 -4.95
C ALA A 49 10.72 -3.60 -5.90
N LEU A 50 9.74 -4.41 -5.53
CA LEU A 50 9.19 -5.44 -6.43
C LEU A 50 8.41 -4.83 -7.59
N GLY A 51 8.00 -3.57 -7.47
CA GLY A 51 7.12 -2.94 -8.44
C GLY A 51 5.68 -3.36 -8.19
N GLU A 52 4.92 -3.53 -9.26
CA GLU A 52 3.53 -3.98 -9.17
C GLU A 52 3.48 -5.38 -8.55
N ILE A 53 2.57 -5.57 -7.60
CA ILE A 53 2.52 -6.79 -6.79
C ILE A 53 1.22 -7.55 -7.11
N LEU A 54 1.36 -8.81 -7.50
CA LEU A 54 0.21 -9.65 -7.75
C LEU A 54 -0.39 -10.15 -6.43
N ASN A 55 0.45 -10.71 -5.58
CA ASN A 55 0.03 -11.19 -4.26
C ASN A 55 1.00 -10.72 -3.19
N LEU A 56 0.45 -10.14 -2.13
CA LEU A 56 1.23 -9.72 -0.94
C LEU A 56 1.36 -10.90 0.03
N ASP A 57 2.58 -11.11 0.53
CA ASP A 57 2.83 -12.09 1.57
C ASP A 57 3.61 -11.44 2.71
N THR A 58 4.00 -12.22 3.71
CA THR A 58 4.60 -11.72 4.94
C THR A 58 6.02 -11.16 4.74
N THR A 59 6.69 -11.52 3.65
CA THR A 59 8.00 -10.95 3.29
C THR A 59 7.99 -10.60 1.81
N PRO A 60 8.87 -9.67 1.38
CA PRO A 60 8.98 -9.36 -0.04
C PRO A 60 9.36 -10.58 -0.89
N GLU A 61 10.20 -11.46 -0.36
CA GLU A 61 10.66 -12.66 -1.09
C GLU A 61 9.51 -13.62 -1.34
N LYS A 62 8.54 -13.67 -0.45
CA LYS A 62 7.37 -14.55 -0.60
C LYS A 62 6.24 -13.91 -1.41
N SER A 63 6.27 -12.58 -1.54
CA SER A 63 5.28 -11.88 -2.32
C SER A 63 5.53 -12.10 -3.81
N THR A 64 4.46 -12.11 -4.60
CA THR A 64 4.53 -12.38 -6.03
C THR A 64 4.52 -11.08 -6.81
N PRO A 65 5.61 -10.70 -7.49
CA PRO A 65 5.60 -9.52 -8.34
C PRO A 65 4.88 -9.80 -9.65
N GLN A 66 4.39 -8.73 -10.29
CA GLN A 66 3.71 -8.81 -11.57
C GLN A 66 4.63 -8.30 -12.68
N ASN A 67 5.32 -9.21 -13.39
CA ASN A 67 6.04 -8.92 -14.63
C ASN A 67 6.89 -7.65 -14.64
N GLY A 68 7.77 -7.50 -13.65
CA GLY A 68 8.63 -6.33 -13.61
C GLY A 68 7.87 -5.02 -13.59
N GLY A 69 6.71 -5.04 -12.99
CA GLY A 69 5.83 -3.89 -12.96
C GLY A 69 6.50 -2.66 -12.39
N LEU A 70 6.00 -1.53 -12.82
CA LEU A 70 6.55 -0.25 -12.40
C LEU A 70 5.96 0.16 -11.07
N TRP A 71 6.79 0.79 -10.27
CA TRP A 71 6.31 1.56 -9.14
C TRP A 71 6.32 3.03 -9.52
N GLY A 72 5.51 3.83 -8.86
CA GLY A 72 5.38 5.23 -9.19
C GLY A 72 5.58 6.13 -7.98
N TYR A 73 5.38 7.44 -8.19
CA TYR A 73 5.35 8.35 -7.07
C TYR A 73 4.37 9.48 -7.33
N VAL A 74 3.90 10.10 -6.24
CA VAL A 74 3.07 11.29 -6.28
C VAL A 74 3.62 12.31 -5.29
N ARG A 75 3.22 13.58 -5.46
CA ARG A 75 3.76 14.67 -4.66
C ARG A 75 3.16 14.77 -3.27
N ASP A 76 1.91 14.36 -3.11
CA ASP A 76 1.18 14.51 -1.86
C ASP A 76 0.03 13.52 -1.77
N GLU A 77 -0.61 13.50 -0.61
CA GLU A 77 -1.70 12.57 -0.33
C GLU A 77 -2.94 12.85 -1.19
N GLY A 78 -3.19 14.11 -1.52
CA GLY A 78 -4.31 14.45 -2.40
C GLY A 78 -4.15 13.87 -3.78
N MET A 79 -2.94 13.96 -4.35
CA MET A 79 -2.65 13.33 -5.64
C MET A 79 -2.79 11.82 -5.57
N LEU A 80 -2.37 11.21 -4.46
CA LEU A 80 -2.50 9.77 -4.28
C LEU A 80 -3.95 9.34 -4.39
N VAL A 81 -4.84 10.02 -3.69
CA VAL A 81 -6.26 9.68 -3.71
C VAL A 81 -6.87 9.93 -5.09
N ARG A 82 -6.54 11.07 -5.73
CA ARG A 82 -7.12 11.42 -7.03
C ARG A 82 -6.65 10.51 -8.15
N ASN A 83 -5.37 10.17 -8.17
CA ASN A 83 -4.79 9.42 -9.29
C ASN A 83 -5.12 7.93 -9.23
N PHE A 84 -5.54 7.44 -8.08
CA PHE A 84 -5.84 6.01 -7.90
C PHE A 84 -7.28 5.80 -7.49
N ASP A 85 -8.19 6.56 -8.09
CA ASP A 85 -9.62 6.49 -7.81
C ASP A 85 -10.27 5.17 -8.23
N MET A 86 -9.58 4.38 -9.05
CA MET A 86 -10.06 3.07 -9.46
C MET A 86 -9.65 1.94 -8.50
N THR A 87 -8.87 2.25 -7.48
CA THR A 87 -8.51 1.26 -6.47
C THR A 87 -9.50 1.28 -5.32
N ASP A 88 -9.66 0.12 -4.69
CA ASP A 88 -10.60 -0.02 -3.58
C ASP A 88 -10.03 0.51 -2.27
N PHE A 89 -8.73 0.30 -2.06
CA PHE A 89 -8.05 0.69 -0.83
C PHE A 89 -6.69 1.30 -1.14
N ILE A 90 -6.28 2.28 -0.34
CA ILE A 90 -4.94 2.85 -0.42
C ILE A 90 -4.30 2.74 0.96
N TYR A 91 -3.13 2.10 1.03
CA TYR A 91 -2.38 1.93 2.27
C TYR A 91 -1.18 2.84 2.23
N LEU A 92 -1.03 3.72 3.21
CA LEU A 92 0.06 4.68 3.29
C LEU A 92 0.85 4.48 4.57
N PHE A 93 2.14 4.20 4.42
CA PHE A 93 3.08 4.10 5.54
C PHE A 93 3.69 5.47 5.78
N ASP A 94 3.43 6.02 6.95
CA ASP A 94 3.88 7.36 7.32
C ASP A 94 4.36 7.35 8.77
N ASN A 95 5.64 7.66 8.98
CA ASN A 95 6.22 7.78 10.31
C ASN A 95 5.99 6.55 11.19
N GLY A 96 6.21 5.38 10.60
CA GLY A 96 6.09 4.10 11.31
C GLY A 96 4.67 3.57 11.49
N LYS A 97 3.70 4.23 10.90
CA LYS A 97 2.29 3.83 11.04
C LYS A 97 1.63 3.68 9.68
N TRP A 98 0.69 2.74 9.60
CA TRP A 98 -0.10 2.53 8.41
C TRP A 98 -1.43 3.26 8.52
N ARG A 99 -1.82 3.95 7.45
CA ARG A 99 -3.15 4.51 7.29
C ARG A 99 -3.80 3.92 6.05
N CYS A 100 -5.11 3.78 6.07
CA CYS A 100 -5.87 3.23 4.96
C CYS A 100 -6.93 4.23 4.51
N PHE A 101 -7.04 4.42 3.21
CA PHE A 101 -8.14 5.15 2.61
C PHE A 101 -9.09 4.13 1.99
N ASP A 102 -10.31 4.07 2.51
CA ASP A 102 -11.32 3.08 2.12
C ASP A 102 -12.41 3.78 1.31
N ARG A 103 -12.47 3.47 0.01
CA ARG A 103 -13.45 4.12 -0.88
C ARG A 103 -14.86 3.61 -0.68
N PHE A 104 -15.02 2.40 -0.15
CA PHE A 104 -16.34 1.84 0.11
C PHE A 104 -16.92 2.28 1.44
N GLY A 105 -16.09 2.78 2.32
CA GLY A 105 -16.52 3.27 3.62
C GLY A 105 -16.79 4.76 3.58
N ARG A 106 -16.05 5.50 4.40
CA ARG A 106 -16.27 6.95 4.57
C ARG A 106 -15.50 7.81 3.57
N SER A 107 -14.70 7.20 2.71
CA SER A 107 -13.82 7.91 1.78
C SER A 107 -12.87 8.86 2.51
N GLU A 108 -12.31 8.38 3.60
CA GLU A 108 -11.37 9.15 4.41
C GLU A 108 -10.26 8.25 4.95
N TRP A 109 -9.16 8.89 5.38
CA TRP A 109 -8.03 8.17 5.97
C TRP A 109 -8.36 7.75 7.40
N HIS A 110 -7.95 6.54 7.75
CA HIS A 110 -8.00 6.07 9.14
C HIS A 110 -6.76 5.23 9.43
N GLU A 111 -6.37 5.19 10.68
CA GLU A 111 -5.21 4.41 11.10
C GLU A 111 -5.55 2.92 11.12
N LEU A 112 -4.66 2.11 10.52
CA LEU A 112 -4.77 0.66 10.61
C LEU A 112 -4.23 0.19 11.95
N LYS A 113 -4.98 -0.65 12.61
CA LYS A 113 -4.58 -1.22 13.89
C LYS A 113 -4.47 -2.72 13.80
N VAL A 114 -3.44 -3.25 14.45
CA VAL A 114 -3.26 -4.69 14.60
C VAL A 114 -4.31 -5.22 15.57
N LYS A 115 -4.95 -6.29 15.18
CA LYS A 115 -5.89 -6.96 16.06
C LYS A 115 -5.24 -8.16 16.72
#